data_10dfe8a7df61265166298b320131047c
#
_entry.id   10dfe8a7df61265166298b320131047c
#
_cell.length_a   1.000
_cell.length_b   1.000
_cell.length_c   1.000
_cell.angle_alpha   90.00
_cell.angle_beta   90.00
_cell.angle_gamma   90.00
#
_symmetry.space_group_name_H-M   'P 1'
#
loop_
_entity.id
_entity.type
_entity.pdbx_description
1 polymer ?
#
loop_
_entity_poly.entity_id
_entity_poly.type
_entity_poly.pdbx_seq_one_letter_code
_entity_poly.pdbx_strand_id
1 'polypeptide(L)'
;LKTELNELRQVDPRLVSYNVEMTEVTGGTFWKAYTEAQVDGTEEFPVIKDWTNMGNLQQWYDPIDTTNPRLIKLAKELGTAWVRVSGTWANKTYYDFEGKYADGTVPAGYQNVLTKEQWTNLLDFVKAVDGKLLVSFANCPGNHSKDEPWDTTQAKMLMDYSIEHGVPVSAAEFTNEPNLIALSGLPQGYTA
;
A
#
# COMPACT_ATOMS: atom_id res chain seq x y z
N LEU A 1 -20.22 40.71 4.54
CA LEU A 1 -20.20 39.38 3.92
C LEU A 1 -20.93 39.49 2.57
N LYS A 2 -20.30 39.09 1.47
CA LYS A 2 -21.01 38.97 0.17
C LYS A 2 -22.08 37.89 0.32
N THR A 3 -23.31 38.20 -0.04
CA THR A 3 -24.43 37.27 0.00
C THR A 3 -24.46 36.36 -1.24
N GLU A 4 -23.72 36.72 -2.27
CA GLU A 4 -23.58 35.92 -3.50
C GLU A 4 -22.14 35.49 -3.64
N LEU A 5 -21.93 34.15 -3.68
CA LEU A 5 -20.65 33.53 -3.96
C LEU A 5 -20.68 33.03 -5.41
N ASN A 6 -19.63 33.35 -6.17
CA ASN A 6 -19.46 32.78 -7.49
C ASN A 6 -18.84 31.37 -7.34
N GLU A 7 -19.44 30.38 -8.01
CA GLU A 7 -18.84 29.07 -8.17
C GLU A 7 -17.54 29.22 -8.99
N LEU A 8 -16.41 28.82 -8.41
CA LEU A 8 -15.13 28.85 -9.09
C LEU A 8 -14.81 27.54 -9.81
N ARG A 9 -15.22 26.41 -9.21
CA ARG A 9 -15.11 25.06 -9.78
C ARG A 9 -15.87 24.06 -8.92
N GLN A 10 -16.19 22.92 -9.51
CA GLN A 10 -16.66 21.75 -8.78
C GLN A 10 -15.48 20.92 -8.30
N VAL A 11 -15.55 20.41 -7.09
CA VAL A 11 -14.57 19.50 -6.52
C VAL A 11 -14.96 18.07 -6.88
N ASP A 12 -13.99 17.26 -7.30
CA ASP A 12 -14.23 15.83 -7.56
C ASP A 12 -14.75 15.17 -6.26
N PRO A 13 -15.87 14.42 -6.32
CA PRO A 13 -16.42 13.73 -5.15
C PRO A 13 -15.44 12.73 -4.53
N ARG A 14 -14.41 12.29 -5.28
CA ARG A 14 -13.34 11.41 -4.80
C ARG A 14 -12.17 12.14 -4.12
N LEU A 15 -12.37 13.40 -3.70
CA LEU A 15 -11.37 14.14 -2.95
C LEU A 15 -11.02 13.43 -1.60
N VAL A 16 -12.00 12.82 -0.95
CA VAL A 16 -11.78 11.93 0.19
C VAL A 16 -11.35 10.57 -0.34
N SER A 17 -10.19 10.10 0.10
CA SER A 17 -9.53 8.91 -0.44
C SER A 17 -8.99 8.05 0.67
N TYR A 18 -8.83 6.75 0.42
CA TYR A 18 -8.18 5.82 1.34
C TYR A 18 -6.73 5.65 0.93
N ASN A 19 -5.81 5.79 1.90
CA ASN A 19 -4.45 5.31 1.74
C ASN A 19 -4.34 3.97 2.47
N VAL A 20 -4.06 2.93 1.72
CA VAL A 20 -3.90 1.56 2.20
C VAL A 20 -2.41 1.22 2.08
N GLU A 21 -1.75 0.98 3.19
CA GLU A 21 -0.39 0.46 3.18
C GLU A 21 -0.41 -0.99 2.70
N MET A 22 0.58 -1.41 1.93
CA MET A 22 0.65 -2.79 1.41
C MET A 22 0.59 -3.83 2.54
N THR A 23 1.16 -3.54 3.71
CA THR A 23 1.08 -4.43 4.89
C THR A 23 -0.33 -4.56 5.47
N GLU A 24 -1.23 -3.64 5.17
CA GLU A 24 -2.65 -3.79 5.54
C GLU A 24 -3.36 -4.81 4.64
N VAL A 25 -2.84 -5.05 3.43
CA VAL A 25 -3.35 -6.07 2.51
C VAL A 25 -2.70 -7.43 2.74
N THR A 26 -1.39 -7.45 2.96
CA THR A 26 -0.59 -8.69 3.04
C THR A 26 -0.36 -9.19 4.46
N GLY A 27 -0.59 -8.36 5.46
CA GLY A 27 0.03 -8.47 6.76
C GLY A 27 1.49 -8.03 6.71
N GLY A 28 2.07 -7.77 7.87
CA GLY A 28 3.46 -7.37 7.95
C GLY A 28 3.79 -6.46 9.12
N THR A 29 5.03 -6.01 9.16
CA THR A 29 5.55 -5.15 10.21
C THR A 29 5.24 -3.68 9.90
N PHE A 30 4.56 -3.02 10.83
CA PHE A 30 4.23 -1.61 10.73
C PHE A 30 4.31 -0.92 12.10
N TRP A 31 3.98 0.37 12.16
CA TRP A 31 4.10 1.17 13.37
C TRP A 31 3.22 0.65 14.50
N LYS A 32 3.76 0.57 15.71
CA LYS A 32 2.98 0.25 16.92
C LYS A 32 2.01 1.39 17.22
N ALA A 33 0.82 1.04 17.67
CA ALA A 33 -0.04 1.99 18.35
C ALA A 33 0.61 2.47 19.65
N TYR A 34 0.30 3.69 20.06
CA TYR A 34 0.69 4.17 21.38
C TYR A 34 0.00 3.36 22.46
N THR A 35 0.72 3.12 23.56
CA THR A 35 0.10 2.56 24.79
C THR A 35 -0.79 3.60 25.45
N GLU A 36 -1.75 3.17 26.29
CA GLU A 36 -2.54 4.12 27.10
C GLU A 36 -1.64 4.99 27.96
N ALA A 37 -0.60 4.40 28.57
CA ALA A 37 0.35 5.12 29.40
C ALA A 37 1.14 6.20 28.63
N GLN A 38 1.47 5.95 27.36
CA GLN A 38 2.08 6.96 26.48
C GLN A 38 1.10 8.09 26.13
N VAL A 39 -0.15 7.76 25.87
CA VAL A 39 -1.21 8.74 25.59
C VAL A 39 -1.47 9.61 26.83
N ASP A 40 -1.48 9.01 28.02
CA ASP A 40 -1.68 9.70 29.31
C ASP A 40 -0.43 10.43 29.80
N GLY A 41 0.71 10.29 29.12
CA GLY A 41 1.98 10.93 29.47
C GLY A 41 2.66 10.34 30.72
N THR A 42 2.28 9.12 31.12
CA THR A 42 2.88 8.39 32.25
C THR A 42 4.02 7.45 31.85
N GLU A 43 4.19 7.22 30.55
CA GLU A 43 5.29 6.47 29.96
C GLU A 43 5.98 7.33 28.89
N GLU A 44 7.32 7.34 28.90
CA GLU A 44 8.10 8.05 27.89
C GLU A 44 8.09 7.30 26.55
N PHE A 45 8.12 8.07 25.45
CA PHE A 45 8.29 7.48 24.12
C PHE A 45 9.71 6.96 23.93
N PRO A 46 9.88 5.84 23.19
CA PRO A 46 11.23 5.36 22.85
C PRO A 46 12.02 6.43 22.10
N VAL A 47 13.22 6.73 22.55
CA VAL A 47 14.09 7.66 21.85
C VAL A 47 14.71 6.96 20.66
N ILE A 48 14.43 7.48 19.45
CA ILE A 48 15.06 7.02 18.22
C ILE A 48 16.33 7.83 18.02
N LYS A 49 17.47 7.19 18.21
CA LYS A 49 18.78 7.82 18.00
C LYS A 49 19.25 7.74 16.55
N ASP A 50 18.84 6.70 15.86
CA ASP A 50 19.16 6.44 14.46
C ASP A 50 18.17 5.41 13.86
N TRP A 51 18.31 5.15 12.57
CA TRP A 51 17.45 4.23 11.82
C TRP A 51 17.55 2.76 12.27
N THR A 52 18.59 2.37 12.98
CA THR A 52 18.79 0.99 13.46
C THR A 52 17.80 0.63 14.59
N ASN A 53 17.25 1.63 15.26
CA ASN A 53 16.29 1.46 16.36
C ASN A 53 14.82 1.48 15.92
N MET A 54 14.55 1.66 14.63
CA MET A 54 13.18 1.74 14.10
C MET A 54 12.34 0.49 14.39
N GLY A 55 12.95 -0.70 14.43
CA GLY A 55 12.28 -1.94 14.77
C GLY A 55 11.59 -1.92 16.14
N ASN A 56 12.07 -1.12 17.09
CA ASN A 56 11.45 -0.97 18.41
C ASN A 56 10.08 -0.25 18.35
N LEU A 57 9.84 0.52 17.29
CA LEU A 57 8.59 1.21 17.04
C LEU A 57 7.61 0.42 16.19
N GLN A 58 7.98 -0.78 15.77
CA GLN A 58 7.20 -1.59 14.84
C GLN A 58 6.77 -2.90 15.49
N GLN A 59 5.67 -3.44 15.02
CA GLN A 59 5.18 -4.78 15.35
C GLN A 59 4.54 -5.41 14.13
N TRP A 60 4.33 -6.72 14.18
CA TRP A 60 3.58 -7.45 13.17
C TRP A 60 2.09 -7.19 13.32
N TYR A 61 1.41 -7.03 12.19
CA TYR A 61 -0.04 -6.98 12.08
C TYR A 61 -0.52 -8.02 11.07
N ASP A 62 -1.64 -8.64 11.37
CA ASP A 62 -2.35 -9.47 10.40
C ASP A 62 -2.98 -8.59 9.30
N PRO A 63 -3.23 -9.15 8.10
CA PRO A 63 -3.92 -8.41 7.05
C PRO A 63 -5.31 -7.96 7.50
N ILE A 64 -5.73 -6.78 7.04
CA ILE A 64 -7.09 -6.30 7.27
C ILE A 64 -8.04 -7.15 6.42
N ASP A 65 -9.12 -7.62 7.04
CA ASP A 65 -10.19 -8.30 6.32
C ASP A 65 -11.01 -7.30 5.49
N THR A 66 -10.62 -7.13 4.24
CA THR A 66 -11.30 -6.24 3.28
C THR A 66 -12.67 -6.79 2.83
N THR A 67 -12.99 -8.04 3.15
CA THR A 67 -14.32 -8.64 2.90
C THR A 67 -15.30 -8.36 4.03
N ASN A 68 -14.85 -7.77 5.15
CA ASN A 68 -15.67 -7.49 6.31
C ASN A 68 -16.85 -6.55 5.97
N PRO A 69 -18.11 -6.99 6.11
CA PRO A 69 -19.26 -6.20 5.69
C PRO A 69 -19.43 -4.90 6.48
N ARG A 70 -18.94 -4.86 7.73
CA ARG A 70 -18.96 -3.63 8.53
C ARG A 70 -17.98 -2.60 7.98
N LEU A 71 -16.76 -3.03 7.60
CA LEU A 71 -15.77 -2.16 6.96
C LEU A 71 -16.33 -1.60 5.65
N ILE A 72 -16.85 -2.47 4.77
CA ILE A 72 -17.45 -2.08 3.49
C ILE A 72 -18.60 -1.09 3.70
N LYS A 73 -19.47 -1.34 4.67
CA LYS A 73 -20.58 -0.42 4.99
C LYS A 73 -20.07 0.96 5.40
N LEU A 74 -19.12 1.02 6.34
CA LEU A 74 -18.57 2.29 6.81
C LEU A 74 -17.83 3.05 5.69
N ALA A 75 -17.11 2.34 4.84
CA ALA A 75 -16.44 2.94 3.70
C ALA A 75 -17.44 3.51 2.69
N LYS A 76 -18.55 2.81 2.41
CA LYS A 76 -19.63 3.33 1.55
C LYS A 76 -20.26 4.62 2.07
N GLU A 77 -20.40 4.75 3.38
CA GLU A 77 -20.95 5.98 4.00
C GLU A 77 -20.05 7.21 3.81
N LEU A 78 -18.75 7.00 3.56
CA LEU A 78 -17.82 8.08 3.22
C LEU A 78 -17.91 8.53 1.75
N GLY A 79 -18.62 7.78 0.91
CA GLY A 79 -18.82 8.07 -0.52
C GLY A 79 -17.74 7.45 -1.41
N THR A 80 -17.77 7.85 -2.68
CA THR A 80 -16.80 7.39 -3.67
C THR A 80 -15.39 7.88 -3.35
N ALA A 81 -14.36 7.07 -3.61
CA ALA A 81 -13.00 7.38 -3.22
C ALA A 81 -11.95 6.89 -4.23
N TRP A 82 -10.75 7.43 -4.15
CA TRP A 82 -9.56 6.73 -4.60
C TRP A 82 -9.12 5.75 -3.50
N VAL A 83 -8.77 4.54 -3.90
CA VAL A 83 -8.14 3.56 -3.02
C VAL A 83 -6.69 3.43 -3.47
N ARG A 84 -5.79 4.04 -2.73
CA ARG A 84 -4.35 4.01 -3.00
C ARG A 84 -3.71 2.89 -2.20
N VAL A 85 -3.23 1.87 -2.89
CA VAL A 85 -2.47 0.75 -2.31
C VAL A 85 -0.99 1.00 -2.58
N SER A 86 -0.24 1.34 -1.54
CA SER A 86 1.10 1.88 -1.68
C SER A 86 1.94 1.63 -0.42
N GLY A 87 2.88 2.51 -0.17
CA GLY A 87 3.79 2.50 0.97
C GLY A 87 5.12 1.81 0.69
N THR A 88 6.03 1.90 1.65
CA THR A 88 7.38 1.36 1.51
C THR A 88 7.40 -0.15 1.26
N TRP A 89 6.41 -0.89 1.79
CA TRP A 89 6.31 -2.33 1.57
C TRP A 89 5.83 -2.68 0.17
N ALA A 90 5.04 -1.82 -0.50
CA ALA A 90 4.67 -2.03 -1.90
C ALA A 90 5.89 -2.14 -2.80
N ASN A 91 6.92 -1.34 -2.55
CA ASN A 91 8.17 -1.36 -3.33
C ASN A 91 8.91 -2.71 -3.30
N LYS A 92 8.62 -3.56 -2.32
CA LYS A 92 9.36 -4.81 -2.03
C LYS A 92 8.48 -6.05 -2.09
N THR A 93 7.25 -5.93 -2.59
CA THR A 93 6.25 -6.99 -2.59
C THR A 93 6.26 -7.76 -3.90
N TYR A 94 6.44 -9.07 -3.83
CA TYR A 94 6.24 -10.00 -4.94
C TYR A 94 4.74 -10.33 -5.07
N TYR A 95 4.23 -10.39 -6.30
CA TYR A 95 2.84 -10.77 -6.57
C TYR A 95 2.76 -12.24 -6.92
N ASP A 96 2.38 -13.06 -5.94
CA ASP A 96 2.28 -14.52 -6.07
C ASP A 96 0.87 -14.96 -6.47
N PHE A 97 0.52 -14.76 -7.75
CA PHE A 97 -0.79 -15.15 -8.26
C PHE A 97 -0.85 -16.62 -8.70
N GLU A 98 0.28 -17.31 -8.68
CA GLU A 98 0.37 -18.74 -9.01
C GLU A 98 0.48 -19.63 -7.76
N GLY A 99 0.62 -19.05 -6.56
CA GLY A 99 0.72 -19.77 -5.29
C GLY A 99 2.07 -20.49 -5.08
N LYS A 100 3.13 -20.00 -5.68
CA LYS A 100 4.47 -20.59 -5.55
C LYS A 100 5.08 -20.43 -4.15
N TYR A 101 4.66 -19.42 -3.43
CA TYR A 101 5.18 -19.03 -2.13
C TYR A 101 4.12 -19.13 -1.01
N ALA A 102 3.15 -20.04 -1.21
CA ALA A 102 2.09 -20.30 -0.24
C ALA A 102 2.61 -20.85 1.12
N ASP A 103 3.86 -21.32 1.17
CA ASP A 103 4.55 -21.76 2.38
C ASP A 103 5.07 -20.61 3.25
N GLY A 104 4.86 -19.35 2.82
CA GLY A 104 5.33 -18.16 3.52
C GLY A 104 6.78 -17.77 3.21
N THR A 105 7.46 -18.47 2.31
CA THR A 105 8.77 -18.04 1.83
C THR A 105 8.64 -16.81 0.93
N VAL A 106 9.71 -16.01 0.84
CA VAL A 106 9.75 -14.80 0.03
C VAL A 106 10.83 -14.96 -1.05
N PRO A 107 10.55 -14.65 -2.32
CA PRO A 107 11.53 -14.75 -3.38
C PRO A 107 12.74 -13.83 -3.14
N ALA A 108 13.89 -14.23 -3.64
CA ALA A 108 15.11 -13.43 -3.53
C ALA A 108 14.93 -12.02 -4.09
N GLY A 109 15.42 -11.03 -3.36
CA GLY A 109 15.32 -9.61 -3.74
C GLY A 109 14.00 -8.92 -3.37
N TYR A 110 12.98 -9.67 -2.92
CA TYR A 110 11.75 -9.17 -2.33
C TYR A 110 11.76 -9.33 -0.81
N GLN A 111 10.83 -8.68 -0.13
CA GLN A 111 10.68 -8.75 1.34
C GLN A 111 9.25 -9.06 1.78
N ASN A 112 8.33 -9.17 0.85
CA ASN A 112 6.92 -9.42 1.11
C ASN A 112 6.29 -10.16 -0.07
N VAL A 113 5.14 -10.79 0.17
CA VAL A 113 4.36 -11.51 -0.86
C VAL A 113 2.91 -11.09 -0.77
N LEU A 114 2.34 -10.74 -1.92
CA LEU A 114 0.91 -10.50 -2.11
C LEU A 114 0.31 -11.71 -2.81
N THR A 115 -0.60 -12.41 -2.16
CA THR A 115 -1.29 -13.54 -2.78
C THR A 115 -2.43 -13.08 -3.70
N LYS A 116 -2.81 -13.95 -4.64
CA LYS A 116 -3.95 -13.72 -5.52
C LYS A 116 -5.24 -13.47 -4.74
N GLU A 117 -5.47 -14.22 -3.66
CA GLU A 117 -6.67 -14.09 -2.81
C GLU A 117 -6.72 -12.72 -2.14
N GLN A 118 -5.62 -12.28 -1.52
CA GLN A 118 -5.54 -10.96 -0.89
C GLN A 118 -5.83 -9.84 -1.90
N TRP A 119 -5.27 -9.94 -3.10
CA TRP A 119 -5.52 -8.96 -4.15
C TRP A 119 -6.97 -8.99 -4.64
N THR A 120 -7.55 -10.18 -4.82
CA THR A 120 -8.96 -10.35 -5.19
C THR A 120 -9.89 -9.68 -4.17
N ASN A 121 -9.68 -9.96 -2.88
CA ASN A 121 -10.48 -9.39 -1.79
C ASN A 121 -10.39 -7.86 -1.76
N LEU A 122 -9.21 -7.31 -2.03
CA LEU A 122 -9.02 -5.87 -2.16
C LEU A 122 -9.76 -5.29 -3.38
N LEU A 123 -9.69 -5.94 -4.54
CA LEU A 123 -10.42 -5.51 -5.74
C LEU A 123 -11.93 -5.51 -5.50
N ASP A 124 -12.45 -6.52 -4.80
CA ASP A 124 -13.86 -6.60 -4.42
C ASP A 124 -14.25 -5.46 -3.48
N PHE A 125 -13.39 -5.10 -2.53
CA PHE A 125 -13.58 -3.93 -1.68
C PHE A 125 -13.62 -2.63 -2.52
N VAL A 126 -12.65 -2.42 -3.41
CA VAL A 126 -12.60 -1.24 -4.30
C VAL A 126 -13.88 -1.11 -5.11
N LYS A 127 -14.36 -2.21 -5.68
CA LYS A 127 -15.61 -2.28 -6.43
C LYS A 127 -16.82 -1.98 -5.56
N ALA A 128 -16.85 -2.54 -4.35
CA ALA A 128 -17.97 -2.36 -3.42
C ALA A 128 -18.13 -0.89 -2.97
N VAL A 129 -17.05 -0.12 -2.88
CA VAL A 129 -17.06 1.30 -2.46
C VAL A 129 -17.09 2.29 -3.64
N ASP A 130 -17.36 1.83 -4.85
CA ASP A 130 -17.25 2.64 -6.08
C ASP A 130 -15.91 3.37 -6.18
N GLY A 131 -14.83 2.65 -5.84
CA GLY A 131 -13.48 3.19 -5.78
C GLY A 131 -12.79 3.23 -7.14
N LYS A 132 -11.78 4.10 -7.25
CA LYS A 132 -10.76 4.05 -8.30
C LYS A 132 -9.45 3.57 -7.69
N LEU A 133 -8.84 2.57 -8.32
CA LEU A 133 -7.61 1.96 -7.82
C LEU A 133 -6.38 2.76 -8.26
N LEU A 134 -5.54 3.12 -7.31
CA LEU A 134 -4.19 3.62 -7.51
C LEU A 134 -3.21 2.66 -6.83
N VAL A 135 -2.11 2.31 -7.48
CA VAL A 135 -1.10 1.39 -6.94
C VAL A 135 0.30 1.95 -7.05
N SER A 136 1.19 1.56 -6.12
CA SER A 136 2.64 1.66 -6.31
C SER A 136 3.17 0.28 -6.66
N PHE A 137 4.01 0.21 -7.69
CA PHE A 137 4.63 -1.04 -8.10
C PHE A 137 5.88 -1.36 -7.28
N ALA A 138 6.22 -2.65 -7.25
CA ALA A 138 7.49 -3.09 -6.70
C ALA A 138 8.67 -2.55 -7.55
N ASN A 139 9.66 -2.02 -6.87
CA ASN A 139 10.89 -1.52 -7.45
C ASN A 139 12.03 -1.85 -6.48
N CYS A 140 12.59 -3.04 -6.60
CA CYS A 140 13.54 -3.61 -5.66
C CYS A 140 14.51 -4.56 -6.38
N PRO A 141 15.53 -5.08 -5.67
CA PRO A 141 16.49 -6.02 -6.28
C PRO A 141 15.88 -7.28 -6.90
N GLY A 142 14.63 -7.60 -6.57
CA GLY A 142 13.90 -8.72 -7.16
C GLY A 142 13.39 -8.45 -8.58
N ASN A 143 13.23 -7.17 -8.97
CA ASN A 143 12.78 -6.79 -10.32
C ASN A 143 13.94 -6.41 -11.24
N HIS A 144 15.01 -5.85 -10.71
CA HIS A 144 16.16 -5.40 -11.49
C HIS A 144 17.34 -5.00 -10.59
N SER A 145 18.52 -4.93 -11.16
CA SER A 145 19.66 -4.25 -10.56
C SER A 145 19.67 -2.76 -10.95
N LYS A 146 20.57 -1.97 -10.36
CA LYS A 146 20.68 -0.53 -10.67
C LYS A 146 21.03 -0.22 -12.15
N ASP A 147 21.64 -1.19 -12.84
CA ASP A 147 22.15 -1.03 -14.21
C ASP A 147 21.26 -1.75 -15.25
N GLU A 148 20.16 -2.37 -14.80
CA GLU A 148 19.24 -3.12 -15.66
C GLU A 148 17.89 -2.40 -15.77
N PRO A 149 17.19 -2.54 -16.90
CA PRO A 149 15.82 -2.06 -17.02
C PRO A 149 14.91 -2.71 -15.96
N TRP A 150 13.97 -1.96 -15.47
CA TRP A 150 12.92 -2.48 -14.59
C TRP A 150 12.12 -3.58 -15.29
N ASP A 151 11.98 -4.75 -14.64
CA ASP A 151 11.17 -5.86 -15.14
C ASP A 151 9.69 -5.59 -14.92
N THR A 152 8.95 -5.46 -16.01
CA THR A 152 7.52 -5.15 -16.02
C THR A 152 6.61 -6.33 -15.75
N THR A 153 7.15 -7.56 -15.67
CA THR A 153 6.37 -8.82 -15.61
C THR A 153 5.37 -8.82 -14.47
N GLN A 154 5.82 -8.46 -13.26
CA GLN A 154 4.97 -8.41 -12.07
C GLN A 154 3.88 -7.34 -12.18
N ALA A 155 4.25 -6.13 -12.61
CA ALA A 155 3.30 -5.04 -12.78
C ALA A 155 2.24 -5.38 -13.84
N LYS A 156 2.68 -5.96 -14.97
CA LYS A 156 1.76 -6.38 -16.03
C LYS A 156 0.76 -7.43 -15.52
N MET A 157 1.24 -8.44 -14.79
CA MET A 157 0.37 -9.49 -14.23
C MET A 157 -0.68 -8.90 -13.29
N LEU A 158 -0.30 -8.00 -12.39
CA LEU A 158 -1.22 -7.33 -11.48
C LEU A 158 -2.25 -6.50 -12.24
N MET A 159 -1.83 -5.73 -13.24
CA MET A 159 -2.72 -4.90 -14.05
C MET A 159 -3.69 -5.75 -14.88
N ASP A 160 -3.21 -6.79 -15.56
CA ASP A 160 -4.04 -7.68 -16.37
C ASP A 160 -5.11 -8.35 -15.50
N TYR A 161 -4.71 -8.89 -14.35
CA TYR A 161 -5.66 -9.51 -13.42
C TYR A 161 -6.70 -8.51 -12.90
N SER A 162 -6.28 -7.29 -12.58
CA SER A 162 -7.19 -6.24 -12.12
C SER A 162 -8.22 -5.85 -13.19
N ILE A 163 -7.80 -5.81 -14.46
CA ILE A 163 -8.70 -5.58 -15.62
C ILE A 163 -9.69 -6.74 -15.76
N GLU A 164 -9.21 -7.97 -15.73
CA GLU A 164 -10.05 -9.18 -15.85
C GLU A 164 -11.10 -9.25 -14.71
N HIS A 165 -10.72 -8.80 -13.52
CA HIS A 165 -11.61 -8.73 -12.35
C HIS A 165 -12.60 -7.53 -12.43
N GLY A 166 -12.47 -6.67 -13.41
CA GLY A 166 -13.35 -5.51 -13.62
C GLY A 166 -13.02 -4.29 -12.76
N VAL A 167 -11.80 -4.21 -12.24
CA VAL A 167 -11.27 -3.08 -11.44
C VAL A 167 -9.91 -2.68 -12.01
N PRO A 168 -9.86 -1.98 -13.16
CA PRO A 168 -8.59 -1.59 -13.75
C PRO A 168 -7.83 -0.62 -12.83
N VAL A 169 -6.51 -0.72 -12.86
CA VAL A 169 -5.64 0.29 -12.24
C VAL A 169 -5.86 1.62 -12.95
N SER A 170 -6.40 2.60 -12.25
CA SER A 170 -6.78 3.91 -12.79
C SER A 170 -5.62 4.91 -12.77
N ALA A 171 -4.68 4.72 -11.85
CA ALA A 171 -3.44 5.47 -11.76
C ALA A 171 -2.36 4.60 -11.11
N ALA A 172 -1.11 4.89 -11.39
CA ALA A 172 0.01 4.17 -10.81
C ALA A 172 1.15 5.12 -10.45
N GLU A 173 1.83 4.80 -9.35
CA GLU A 173 3.13 5.32 -8.99
C GLU A 173 4.18 4.29 -9.37
N PHE A 174 5.29 4.72 -9.94
CA PHE A 174 6.39 3.80 -10.27
C PHE A 174 6.95 3.15 -9.01
N THR A 175 7.07 3.92 -7.92
CA THR A 175 7.49 3.45 -6.60
C THR A 175 7.07 4.46 -5.54
N ASN A 176 6.86 3.99 -4.30
CA ASN A 176 6.60 4.89 -3.18
C ASN A 176 7.90 5.54 -2.70
N GLU A 177 7.89 6.84 -2.44
CA GLU A 177 8.99 7.61 -1.84
C GLU A 177 10.38 7.39 -2.51
N PRO A 178 10.53 7.63 -3.81
CA PRO A 178 11.79 7.38 -4.54
C PRO A 178 12.97 8.20 -4.00
N ASN A 179 12.73 9.26 -3.26
CA ASN A 179 13.73 10.10 -2.59
C ASN A 179 14.35 9.43 -1.35
N LEU A 180 13.73 8.37 -0.81
CA LEU A 180 14.20 7.63 0.37
C LEU A 180 14.85 6.29 -0.02
N ILE A 181 15.80 6.30 -0.94
CA ILE A 181 16.39 5.10 -1.57
C ILE A 181 16.76 4.01 -0.54
N ALA A 182 17.42 4.38 0.55
CA ALA A 182 17.85 3.42 1.57
C ALA A 182 16.70 2.73 2.31
N LEU A 183 15.52 3.37 2.42
CA LEU A 183 14.34 2.85 3.14
C LEU A 183 13.32 2.25 2.19
N SER A 184 13.22 2.80 0.98
CA SER A 184 12.21 2.40 -0.01
C SER A 184 12.41 1.01 -0.59
N GLY A 185 13.60 0.40 -0.39
CA GLY A 185 13.93 -0.92 -0.92
C GLY A 185 14.43 -0.92 -2.35
N LEU A 186 14.69 0.24 -2.94
CA LEU A 186 15.28 0.37 -4.27
C LEU A 186 16.64 -0.34 -4.36
N PRO A 187 17.05 -0.80 -5.56
CA PRO A 187 18.36 -1.41 -5.75
C PRO A 187 19.48 -0.48 -5.28
N GLN A 188 20.50 -1.02 -4.63
CA GLN A 188 21.62 -0.24 -4.12
C GLN A 188 22.33 0.50 -5.27
N GLY A 189 22.55 1.82 -5.10
CA GLY A 189 23.17 2.66 -6.10
C GLY A 189 22.24 3.08 -7.24
N TYR A 190 20.94 2.81 -7.14
CA TYR A 190 19.94 3.36 -8.05
C TYR A 190 19.90 4.87 -7.95
N THR A 191 19.88 5.53 -9.11
CA THR A 191 19.72 7.00 -9.23
C THR A 191 18.58 7.26 -10.21
N ALA A 192 17.77 8.25 -9.89
CA ALA A 192 16.69 8.71 -10.77
C ALA A 192 17.26 9.41 -12.02
#